data_72172a44dd3493fe754dcb822affca1b
#
_entry.id   72172a44dd3493fe754dcb822affca1b
#
_cell.length_a   1.000
_cell.length_b   1.000
_cell.length_c   1.000
_cell.angle_alpha   90.00
_cell.angle_beta   90.00
_cell.angle_gamma   90.00
#
_symmetry.space_group_name_H-M   'P 1'
#
loop_
_entity.id
_entity.type
_entity.pdbx_description
1 polymer ?
#
loop_
_entity_poly.entity_id
_entity_poly.type
_entity_poly.pdbx_seq_one_letter_code
_entity_poly.pdbx_strand_id
1 'polypeptide(L)'
;MIGIKAIGTYLPDDRTSNFDRMDKFSMTASFVREKIGFTHVALKTPDQDTSDLCEKAWVNLQEQEQISTEEIECMIVCTQNPDGHGLPHTSAILHEKLSLSHECAVFDISLGCSGYVYGLSIIKSFMESNQIVFSR
;
A
#
# COMPACT_ATOMS: atom_id res chain seq x y z
N MET A 1 12.53 -4.64 -20.40
CA MET A 1 12.36 -5.62 -19.28
C MET A 1 11.50 -4.95 -18.22
N ILE A 2 10.41 -5.59 -17.77
CA ILE A 2 9.56 -5.07 -16.69
C ILE A 2 10.13 -5.54 -15.35
N GLY A 3 10.22 -4.64 -14.38
CA GLY A 3 10.74 -4.94 -13.05
C GLY A 3 10.39 -3.85 -12.02
N ILE A 4 10.76 -4.06 -10.77
CA ILE A 4 10.61 -3.07 -9.70
C ILE A 4 11.79 -2.10 -9.80
N LYS A 5 11.50 -0.81 -10.01
CA LYS A 5 12.52 0.24 -10.09
C LYS A 5 12.86 0.80 -8.69
N ALA A 6 11.86 1.10 -7.90
CA ALA A 6 12.03 1.69 -6.57
C ALA A 6 10.90 1.25 -5.63
N ILE A 7 11.11 1.40 -4.33
CA ILE A 7 10.14 1.07 -3.28
C ILE A 7 10.11 2.21 -2.26
N GLY A 8 8.95 2.85 -2.11
CA GLY A 8 8.67 3.80 -1.03
C GLY A 8 7.95 3.11 0.14
N THR A 9 8.22 3.57 1.35
CA THR A 9 7.63 3.00 2.55
C THR A 9 7.16 4.08 3.50
N TYR A 10 6.11 3.76 4.26
CA TYR A 10 5.67 4.57 5.38
C TYR A 10 5.20 3.67 6.53
N LEU A 11 5.66 3.99 7.73
CA LEU A 11 5.19 3.37 8.96
C LEU A 11 4.79 4.49 9.93
N PRO A 12 3.56 4.53 10.44
CA PRO A 12 3.17 5.44 11.52
C PRO A 12 4.13 5.35 12.71
N ASP A 13 4.33 6.47 13.42
CA ASP A 13 5.25 6.53 14.56
C ASP A 13 4.69 5.83 15.80
N ASP A 14 3.36 5.89 15.98
CA ASP A 14 2.70 5.23 17.10
C ASP A 14 2.88 3.73 17.05
N ARG A 15 3.18 3.16 18.21
CA ARG A 15 3.41 1.72 18.38
C ARG A 15 2.58 1.18 19.54
N THR A 16 2.09 -0.04 19.37
CA THR A 16 1.53 -0.80 20.48
C THR A 16 2.28 -2.12 20.63
N SER A 17 2.49 -2.53 21.88
CA SER A 17 3.11 -3.81 22.19
C SER A 17 2.11 -4.95 22.07
N ASN A 18 2.51 -6.04 21.43
CA ASN A 18 1.72 -7.27 21.43
C ASN A 18 1.71 -7.94 22.81
N PHE A 19 2.68 -7.65 23.67
CA PHE A 19 2.65 -8.13 25.06
C PHE A 19 1.54 -7.45 25.86
N ASP A 20 1.26 -6.17 25.64
CA ASP A 20 0.17 -5.46 26.32
C ASP A 20 -1.22 -5.95 25.92
N ARG A 21 -1.29 -6.74 24.84
CA ARG A 21 -2.53 -7.32 24.31
C ARG A 21 -2.75 -8.78 24.75
N MET A 22 -1.79 -9.38 25.46
CA MET A 22 -1.83 -10.83 25.79
C MET A 22 -3.12 -11.20 26.52
N ASP A 23 -3.51 -10.46 27.54
CA ASP A 23 -4.72 -10.75 28.32
C ASP A 23 -5.99 -10.66 27.46
N LYS A 24 -6.08 -9.64 26.60
CA LYS A 24 -7.22 -9.40 25.72
C LYS A 24 -7.45 -10.56 24.74
N PHE A 25 -6.38 -11.19 24.26
CA PHE A 25 -6.45 -12.24 23.24
C PHE A 25 -6.05 -13.63 23.79
N SER A 26 -5.93 -13.78 25.09
CA SER A 26 -5.53 -15.03 25.76
C SER A 26 -4.25 -15.63 25.19
N MET A 27 -3.26 -14.77 24.90
CA MET A 27 -1.97 -15.15 24.35
C MET A 27 -0.93 -15.34 25.46
N THR A 28 0.08 -16.14 25.18
CA THR A 28 1.26 -16.26 26.04
C THR A 28 2.45 -15.47 25.46
N ALA A 29 3.42 -15.11 26.28
CA ALA A 29 4.64 -14.44 25.82
C ALA A 29 5.43 -15.29 24.81
N SER A 30 5.44 -16.61 24.97
CA SER A 30 6.01 -17.56 24.00
C SER A 30 5.28 -17.48 22.67
N PHE A 31 3.95 -17.45 22.67
CA PHE A 31 3.15 -17.30 21.44
C PHE A 31 3.49 -16.00 20.70
N VAL A 32 3.63 -14.88 21.42
CA VAL A 32 4.02 -13.60 20.81
C VAL A 32 5.39 -13.67 20.16
N ARG A 33 6.40 -14.27 20.84
CA ARG A 33 7.77 -14.34 20.34
C ARG A 33 7.94 -15.35 19.22
N GLU A 34 7.34 -16.54 19.34
CA GLU A 34 7.65 -17.69 18.50
C GLU A 34 6.64 -17.89 17.34
N LYS A 35 5.38 -17.48 17.53
CA LYS A 35 4.33 -17.64 16.53
C LYS A 35 4.00 -16.34 15.80
N ILE A 36 3.81 -15.25 16.52
CA ILE A 36 3.58 -13.93 15.91
C ILE A 36 4.88 -13.41 15.29
N GLY A 37 6.02 -13.53 16.00
CA GLY A 37 7.35 -13.18 15.50
C GLY A 37 7.69 -11.69 15.57
N PHE A 38 6.74 -10.81 15.89
CA PHE A 38 6.99 -9.38 16.11
C PHE A 38 6.34 -8.91 17.40
N THR A 39 7.02 -8.02 18.12
CA THR A 39 6.64 -7.58 19.46
C THR A 39 5.80 -6.30 19.46
N HIS A 40 5.92 -5.51 18.43
CA HIS A 40 5.21 -4.24 18.28
C HIS A 40 4.57 -4.12 16.90
N VAL A 41 3.45 -3.42 16.81
CA VAL A 41 2.78 -3.04 15.57
C VAL A 41 2.64 -1.52 15.49
N ALA A 42 2.80 -0.98 14.29
CA ALA A 42 2.50 0.42 14.02
C ALA A 42 0.98 0.63 14.00
N LEU A 43 0.55 1.77 14.53
CA LEU A 43 -0.85 2.18 14.53
C LEU A 43 -1.00 3.47 13.75
N LYS A 44 -1.93 3.48 12.81
CA LYS A 44 -2.39 4.72 12.19
C LYS A 44 -3.14 5.57 13.22
N THR A 45 -3.12 6.88 13.06
CA THR A 45 -3.97 7.78 13.86
C THR A 45 -5.44 7.63 13.44
N PRO A 46 -6.42 7.99 14.30
CA PRO A 46 -7.84 7.82 13.99
C PRO A 46 -8.32 8.59 12.76
N ASP A 47 -7.64 9.67 12.42
CA ASP A 47 -7.91 10.55 11.28
C ASP A 47 -7.23 10.13 9.98
N GLN A 48 -6.40 9.08 10.01
CA GLN A 48 -5.75 8.53 8.81
C GLN A 48 -6.55 7.37 8.23
N ASP A 49 -6.67 7.36 6.91
CA ASP A 49 -7.17 6.22 6.15
C ASP A 49 -6.05 5.56 5.33
N THR A 50 -6.37 4.52 4.59
CA THR A 50 -5.40 3.78 3.79
C THR A 50 -4.76 4.66 2.72
N SER A 51 -5.54 5.54 2.08
CA SER A 51 -5.00 6.48 1.10
C SER A 51 -3.98 7.45 1.69
N ASP A 52 -4.14 7.88 2.95
CA ASP A 52 -3.16 8.75 3.63
C ASP A 52 -1.82 8.03 3.86
N LEU A 53 -1.89 6.73 4.21
CA LEU A 53 -0.69 5.92 4.38
C LEU A 53 0.03 5.71 3.03
N CYS A 54 -0.73 5.48 1.96
CA CYS A 54 -0.20 5.35 0.60
C CYS A 54 0.44 6.67 0.11
N GLU A 55 -0.22 7.81 0.35
CA GLU A 55 0.31 9.14 0.01
C GLU A 55 1.66 9.38 0.70
N LYS A 56 1.79 9.07 1.99
CA LYS A 56 3.05 9.20 2.72
C LYS A 56 4.13 8.25 2.20
N ALA A 57 3.77 7.03 1.80
CA ALA A 57 4.70 6.11 1.16
C ALA A 57 5.15 6.65 -0.22
N TRP A 58 4.25 7.29 -0.97
CA TRP A 58 4.57 7.98 -2.21
C TRP A 58 5.55 9.13 -1.98
N VAL A 59 5.35 9.97 -0.97
CA VAL A 59 6.30 11.04 -0.62
C VAL A 59 7.69 10.47 -0.37
N ASN A 60 7.80 9.38 0.40
CA ASN A 60 9.07 8.71 0.62
C ASN A 60 9.68 8.11 -0.67
N LEU A 61 8.86 7.61 -1.58
CA LEU A 61 9.33 7.15 -2.89
C LEU A 61 9.91 8.32 -3.70
N GLN A 62 9.26 9.48 -3.69
CA GLN A 62 9.69 10.68 -4.40
C GLN A 62 11.01 11.27 -3.87
N GLU A 63 11.33 11.04 -2.60
CA GLU A 63 12.64 11.42 -2.03
C GLU A 63 13.79 10.58 -2.61
N GLN A 64 13.50 9.36 -3.06
CA GLN A 64 14.48 8.43 -3.61
C GLN A 64 14.57 8.53 -5.13
N GLU A 65 13.43 8.67 -5.79
CA GLU A 65 13.29 8.70 -7.24
C GLU A 65 12.29 9.80 -7.62
N GLN A 66 12.69 10.76 -8.40
CA GLN A 66 11.80 11.80 -8.92
C GLN A 66 10.99 11.23 -10.08
N ILE A 67 9.78 10.74 -9.76
CA ILE A 67 8.84 10.17 -10.74
C ILE A 67 7.79 11.23 -11.05
N SER A 68 7.63 11.57 -12.33
CA SER A 68 6.52 12.45 -12.73
C SER A 68 5.18 11.71 -12.60
N THR A 69 4.19 12.38 -12.03
CA THR A 69 2.81 11.84 -11.95
C THR A 69 2.19 11.63 -13.32
N GLU A 70 2.64 12.38 -14.33
CA GLU A 70 2.25 12.25 -15.74
C GLU A 70 2.74 10.93 -16.38
N GLU A 71 3.79 10.32 -15.82
CA GLU A 71 4.35 9.06 -16.32
C GLU A 71 3.67 7.84 -15.72
N ILE A 72 2.72 8.03 -14.78
CA ILE A 72 2.02 6.92 -14.14
C ILE A 72 0.80 6.55 -14.98
N GLU A 73 0.85 5.41 -15.63
CA GLU A 73 -0.20 4.92 -16.51
C GLU A 73 -1.17 3.93 -15.83
N CYS A 74 -0.73 3.35 -14.70
CA CYS A 74 -1.58 2.45 -13.92
C CYS A 74 -1.18 2.45 -12.45
N MET A 75 -2.17 2.50 -11.56
CA MET A 75 -1.99 2.37 -10.12
C MET A 75 -2.95 1.32 -9.54
N ILE A 76 -2.41 0.40 -8.76
CA ILE A 76 -3.19 -0.62 -8.04
C ILE A 76 -3.01 -0.39 -6.54
N VAL A 77 -4.11 -0.24 -5.81
CA VAL A 77 -4.11 -0.26 -4.35
C VAL A 77 -4.54 -1.64 -3.87
N CYS A 78 -3.68 -2.28 -3.10
CA CYS A 78 -3.95 -3.60 -2.54
C CYS A 78 -4.21 -3.48 -1.04
N THR A 79 -5.48 -3.58 -0.65
CA THR A 79 -5.89 -3.42 0.75
C THR A 79 -7.14 -4.22 1.08
N GLN A 80 -7.25 -4.69 2.33
CA GLN A 80 -8.48 -5.23 2.92
C GLN A 80 -9.18 -4.19 3.81
N ASN A 81 -8.59 -3.02 3.99
CA ASN A 81 -9.13 -1.93 4.79
C ASN A 81 -9.27 -0.68 3.90
N PRO A 82 -10.25 -0.66 2.97
CA PRO A 82 -10.46 0.49 2.10
C PRO A 82 -10.87 1.73 2.91
N ASP A 83 -10.68 2.90 2.32
CA ASP A 83 -11.14 4.16 2.90
C ASP A 83 -12.67 4.16 3.03
N GLY A 84 -13.16 4.77 4.09
CA GLY A 84 -14.59 4.93 4.35
C GLY A 84 -15.35 3.60 4.29
N HIS A 85 -16.30 3.51 3.38
CA HIS A 85 -17.12 2.30 3.17
C HIS A 85 -16.79 1.57 1.85
N GLY A 86 -15.60 1.81 1.28
CA GLY A 86 -15.13 1.17 0.05
C GLY A 86 -15.62 1.82 -1.25
N LEU A 87 -16.40 2.89 -1.16
CA LEU A 87 -16.80 3.74 -2.28
C LEU A 87 -16.73 5.22 -1.87
N PRO A 88 -16.04 6.08 -2.64
CA PRO A 88 -15.23 5.72 -3.81
C PRO A 88 -14.09 4.76 -3.44
N HIS A 89 -13.53 4.04 -4.43
CA HIS A 89 -12.39 3.16 -4.21
C HIS A 89 -11.19 3.92 -3.65
N THR A 90 -10.39 3.27 -2.81
CA THR A 90 -9.17 3.87 -2.22
C THR A 90 -8.21 4.37 -3.30
N SER A 91 -8.06 3.62 -4.40
CA SER A 91 -7.25 4.05 -5.55
C SER A 91 -7.78 5.32 -6.21
N ALA A 92 -9.09 5.54 -6.28
CA ALA A 92 -9.66 6.77 -6.81
C ALA A 92 -9.41 7.98 -5.90
N ILE A 93 -9.48 7.78 -4.58
CA ILE A 93 -9.13 8.80 -3.59
C ILE A 93 -7.63 9.15 -3.69
N LEU A 94 -6.80 8.13 -3.78
CA LEU A 94 -5.35 8.32 -3.91
C LEU A 94 -4.97 8.97 -5.26
N HIS A 95 -5.67 8.64 -6.34
CA HIS A 95 -5.50 9.26 -7.65
C HIS A 95 -5.65 10.79 -7.57
N GLU A 96 -6.70 11.26 -6.90
CA GLU A 96 -6.95 12.69 -6.68
C GLU A 96 -5.86 13.30 -5.80
N LYS A 97 -5.50 12.66 -4.67
CA LYS A 97 -4.44 13.15 -3.77
C LYS A 97 -3.09 13.31 -4.45
N LEU A 98 -2.74 12.40 -5.34
CA LEU A 98 -1.49 12.43 -6.08
C LEU A 98 -1.55 13.27 -7.35
N SER A 99 -2.72 13.80 -7.70
CA SER A 99 -2.97 14.56 -8.94
C SER A 99 -2.48 13.80 -10.17
N LEU A 100 -2.84 12.53 -10.28
CA LEU A 100 -2.47 11.69 -11.43
C LEU A 100 -3.25 12.12 -12.68
N SER A 101 -2.70 11.77 -13.85
CA SER A 101 -3.37 11.98 -15.13
C SER A 101 -4.73 11.25 -15.19
N HIS A 102 -5.74 11.87 -15.79
CA HIS A 102 -7.05 11.23 -16.03
C HIS A 102 -6.96 9.99 -16.93
N GLU A 103 -5.86 9.79 -17.62
CA GLU A 103 -5.59 8.59 -18.42
C GLU A 103 -4.99 7.45 -17.59
N CYS A 104 -4.60 7.71 -16.35
CA CYS A 104 -4.07 6.69 -15.45
C CYS A 104 -5.16 5.71 -15.03
N ALA A 105 -4.99 4.43 -15.35
CA ALA A 105 -5.89 3.38 -14.89
C ALA A 105 -5.72 3.14 -13.39
N VAL A 106 -6.83 3.16 -12.62
CA VAL A 106 -6.77 2.94 -11.16
C VAL A 106 -7.80 1.93 -10.71
N PHE A 107 -7.41 1.00 -9.84
CA PHE A 107 -8.33 0.04 -9.24
C PHE A 107 -7.78 -0.58 -7.96
N ASP A 108 -8.70 -1.09 -7.11
CA ASP A 108 -8.37 -1.75 -5.85
C ASP A 108 -8.35 -3.28 -6.02
N ILE A 109 -7.49 -3.93 -5.25
CA ILE A 109 -7.47 -5.38 -5.08
C ILE A 109 -7.72 -5.68 -3.60
N SER A 110 -8.86 -6.31 -3.30
CA SER A 110 -9.22 -6.70 -1.94
C SER A 110 -8.60 -8.05 -1.58
N LEU A 111 -7.28 -8.09 -1.43
CA LEU A 111 -6.51 -9.25 -0.99
C LEU A 111 -5.61 -8.89 0.20
N GLY A 112 -5.35 -9.87 1.06
CA GLY A 112 -4.39 -9.75 2.16
C GLY A 112 -2.94 -10.00 1.72
N CYS A 113 -2.24 -10.88 2.42
CA CYS A 113 -0.80 -11.14 2.20
C CYS A 113 -0.44 -11.54 0.76
N SER A 114 -1.33 -12.25 0.06
CA SER A 114 -1.14 -12.63 -1.35
C SER A 114 -1.33 -11.45 -2.32
N GLY A 115 -1.94 -10.36 -1.88
CA GLY A 115 -2.25 -9.22 -2.71
C GLY A 115 -1.04 -8.58 -3.37
N TYR A 116 0.09 -8.55 -2.69
CA TYR A 116 1.34 -8.05 -3.26
C TYR A 116 1.76 -8.83 -4.51
N VAL A 117 1.76 -10.17 -4.43
CA VAL A 117 2.18 -11.03 -5.54
C VAL A 117 1.18 -10.94 -6.70
N TYR A 118 -0.12 -10.98 -6.39
CA TYR A 118 -1.16 -10.80 -7.40
C TYR A 118 -1.14 -9.41 -8.03
N GLY A 119 -0.94 -8.37 -7.22
CA GLY A 119 -0.80 -6.99 -7.71
C GLY A 119 0.35 -6.85 -8.71
N LEU A 120 1.53 -7.40 -8.41
CA LEU A 120 2.67 -7.41 -9.33
C LEU A 120 2.36 -8.19 -10.63
N SER A 121 1.66 -9.31 -10.53
CA SER A 121 1.27 -10.11 -11.70
C SER A 121 0.28 -9.37 -12.59
N ILE A 122 -0.72 -8.72 -11.98
CA ILE A 122 -1.74 -7.96 -12.69
C ILE A 122 -1.12 -6.74 -13.37
N ILE A 123 -0.30 -5.95 -12.64
CA ILE A 123 0.33 -4.76 -13.22
C ILE A 123 1.24 -5.12 -14.39
N LYS A 124 2.01 -6.21 -14.25
CA LYS A 124 2.86 -6.70 -15.35
C LYS A 124 2.03 -7.07 -16.58
N SER A 125 0.95 -7.84 -16.40
CA SER A 125 0.08 -8.24 -17.50
C SER A 125 -0.64 -7.05 -18.13
N PHE A 126 -1.06 -6.09 -17.32
CA PHE A 126 -1.69 -4.86 -17.79
C PHE A 126 -0.73 -4.06 -18.67
N MET A 127 0.52 -3.88 -18.22
CA MET A 127 1.57 -3.20 -18.99
C MET A 127 1.86 -3.90 -20.33
N GLU A 128 2.01 -5.22 -20.32
CA GLU A 128 2.29 -6.01 -21.52
C GLU A 128 1.14 -5.94 -22.53
N SER A 129 -0.11 -6.02 -22.06
CA SER A 129 -1.30 -6.03 -22.92
C SER A 129 -1.61 -4.66 -23.53
N ASN A 130 -1.30 -3.58 -22.82
CA ASN A 130 -1.56 -2.21 -23.26
C ASN A 130 -0.34 -1.56 -23.94
N GLN A 131 0.73 -2.31 -24.18
CA GLN A 131 1.97 -1.82 -24.77
C GLN A 131 2.55 -0.61 -24.04
N ILE A 132 2.31 -0.54 -22.72
CA ILE A 132 2.84 0.51 -21.87
C ILE A 132 4.36 0.38 -21.86
N VAL A 133 5.01 1.31 -22.56
CA VAL A 133 6.47 1.39 -22.64
C VAL A 133 6.88 2.57 -21.81
N PHE A 134 7.56 2.32 -20.69
CA PHE A 134 8.22 3.41 -19.97
C PHE A 134 9.14 4.15 -20.94
N SER A 135 8.76 5.36 -21.32
CA SER A 135 9.70 6.29 -21.95
C SER A 135 10.85 6.52 -20.97
N ARG A 136 12.05 6.36 -21.43
CA ARG A 136 13.30 6.47 -20.66
C ARG A 136 13.53 7.89 -20.18
#